data_311098855230c8470c79e1989e09be56
#
_entry.id   311098855230c8470c79e1989e09be56
#
_cell.length_a   1.000
_cell.length_b   1.000
_cell.length_c   1.000
_cell.angle_alpha   90.00
_cell.angle_beta   90.00
_cell.angle_gamma   90.00
#
_symmetry.space_group_name_H-M   'P 1'
#
loop_
_entity.id
_entity.type
_entity.pdbx_description
1 polymer ?
#
loop_
_entity_poly.entity_id
_entity_poly.type
_entity_poly.pdbx_seq_one_letter_code
_entity_poly.pdbx_strand_id
1 'polypeptide(L)'
;MREFWEEEKFNEKSEMRRFFTKWAIVFAALIAFAVFALWWAGSALSFSASRVTEGGNASYRVFGVITDSRSAAPVPWAKIQDDPEKRPPLFETSADFYGKFELMTLPEPHNIVIAAYGHKPKRFAIGKTWYLWLPSGKEEIKVSLDPE
;
A
#
# COMPACT_ATOMS: atom_id res chain seq x y z
N MET A 1 -40.45 -2.16 -59.05
CA MET A 1 -38.97 -2.13 -59.17
C MET A 1 -38.28 -1.11 -58.27
N ARG A 2 -38.88 0.03 -57.93
CA ARG A 2 -38.23 0.99 -56.99
C ARG A 2 -38.19 0.52 -55.54
N GLU A 3 -39.23 -0.14 -55.06
CA GLU A 3 -39.32 -0.61 -53.64
C GLU A 3 -38.26 -1.67 -53.30
N PHE A 4 -37.91 -2.55 -54.22
CA PHE A 4 -36.89 -3.59 -54.01
C PHE A 4 -35.49 -3.00 -53.73
N TRP A 5 -35.12 -1.93 -54.41
CA TRP A 5 -33.82 -1.25 -54.21
C TRP A 5 -33.74 -0.42 -52.93
N GLU A 6 -34.89 -0.01 -52.40
CA GLU A 6 -34.92 0.72 -51.12
C GLU A 6 -34.78 -0.21 -49.92
N GLU A 7 -35.40 -1.39 -49.98
CA GLU A 7 -35.25 -2.42 -48.93
C GLU A 7 -33.81 -2.95 -48.85
N GLU A 8 -33.17 -3.17 -49.99
CA GLU A 8 -31.78 -3.65 -50.02
C GLU A 8 -30.81 -2.64 -49.40
N LYS A 9 -30.95 -1.34 -49.71
CA LYS A 9 -30.16 -0.26 -49.11
C LYS A 9 -30.43 -0.07 -47.63
N PHE A 10 -31.64 -0.31 -47.17
CA PHE A 10 -32.00 -0.21 -45.77
C PHE A 10 -31.36 -1.35 -44.95
N ASN A 11 -31.34 -2.55 -45.52
CA ASN A 11 -30.77 -3.73 -44.89
C ASN A 11 -29.23 -3.62 -44.78
N GLU A 12 -28.58 -3.16 -45.83
CA GLU A 12 -27.13 -2.91 -45.87
C GLU A 12 -26.70 -1.85 -44.82
N LYS A 13 -27.45 -0.77 -44.66
CA LYS A 13 -27.21 0.25 -43.63
C LYS A 13 -27.40 -0.30 -42.22
N SER A 14 -28.35 -1.21 -42.04
CA SER A 14 -28.61 -1.80 -40.71
C SER A 14 -27.51 -2.76 -40.30
N GLU A 15 -26.97 -3.53 -41.21
CA GLU A 15 -25.85 -4.45 -40.98
C GLU A 15 -24.54 -3.69 -40.72
N MET A 16 -24.29 -2.64 -41.48
CA MET A 16 -23.12 -1.79 -41.29
C MET A 16 -23.16 -1.10 -39.94
N ARG A 17 -24.31 -0.60 -39.48
CA ARG A 17 -24.49 -0.06 -38.13
C ARG A 17 -24.21 -1.10 -37.04
N ARG A 18 -24.68 -2.32 -37.17
CA ARG A 18 -24.43 -3.43 -36.22
C ARG A 18 -22.96 -3.81 -36.20
N PHE A 19 -22.29 -3.77 -37.32
CA PHE A 19 -20.85 -4.01 -37.42
C PHE A 19 -20.06 -2.92 -36.69
N PHE A 20 -20.35 -1.65 -36.98
CA PHE A 20 -19.69 -0.53 -36.32
C PHE A 20 -19.91 -0.51 -34.79
N THR A 21 -21.13 -0.86 -34.33
CA THR A 21 -21.41 -0.90 -32.88
C THR A 21 -20.63 -2.00 -32.18
N LYS A 22 -20.53 -3.19 -32.78
CA LYS A 22 -19.73 -4.29 -32.22
C LYS A 22 -18.25 -3.92 -32.13
N TRP A 23 -17.69 -3.32 -33.16
CA TRP A 23 -16.30 -2.88 -33.17
C TRP A 23 -16.04 -1.71 -32.22
N ALA A 24 -16.97 -0.78 -32.08
CA ALA A 24 -16.85 0.30 -31.10
C ALA A 24 -16.79 -0.22 -29.66
N ILE A 25 -17.58 -1.24 -29.33
CA ILE A 25 -17.54 -1.89 -28.01
C ILE A 25 -16.20 -2.58 -27.77
N VAL A 26 -15.67 -3.30 -28.77
CA VAL A 26 -14.37 -3.97 -28.68
C VAL A 26 -13.24 -2.95 -28.49
N PHE A 27 -13.25 -1.86 -29.25
CA PHE A 27 -12.26 -0.80 -29.10
C PHE A 27 -12.36 -0.09 -27.75
N ALA A 28 -13.57 0.18 -27.25
CA ALA A 28 -13.76 0.76 -25.93
C ALA A 28 -13.24 -0.17 -24.82
N ALA A 29 -13.46 -1.47 -24.92
CA ALA A 29 -12.94 -2.46 -23.99
C ALA A 29 -11.41 -2.54 -24.03
N LEU A 30 -10.80 -2.49 -25.22
CA LEU A 30 -9.34 -2.49 -25.37
C LEU A 30 -8.70 -1.22 -24.79
N ILE A 31 -9.32 -0.05 -24.98
CA ILE A 31 -8.85 1.21 -24.40
C ILE A 31 -8.94 1.15 -22.87
N ALA A 32 -10.07 0.69 -22.33
CA ALA A 32 -10.25 0.54 -20.89
C ALA A 32 -9.22 -0.41 -20.27
N PHE A 33 -8.96 -1.54 -20.95
CA PHE A 33 -7.94 -2.49 -20.53
C PHE A 33 -6.52 -1.88 -20.59
N ALA A 34 -6.20 -1.15 -21.66
CA ALA A 34 -4.90 -0.48 -21.79
C ALA A 34 -4.69 0.59 -20.71
N VAL A 35 -5.72 1.40 -20.41
CA VAL A 35 -5.67 2.40 -19.33
C VAL A 35 -5.49 1.71 -17.98
N PHE A 36 -6.23 0.63 -17.72
CA PHE A 36 -6.08 -0.16 -16.50
C PHE A 36 -4.69 -0.76 -16.36
N ALA A 37 -4.16 -1.34 -17.45
CA ALA A 37 -2.82 -1.93 -17.46
C ALA A 37 -1.72 -0.87 -17.24
N LEU A 38 -1.85 0.32 -17.86
CA LEU A 38 -0.93 1.44 -17.65
C LEU A 38 -0.99 1.98 -16.23
N TRP A 39 -2.19 2.09 -15.66
CA TRP A 39 -2.35 2.52 -14.27
C TRP A 39 -1.73 1.51 -13.31
N TRP A 40 -1.94 0.21 -13.55
CA TRP A 40 -1.37 -0.86 -12.74
C TRP A 40 0.15 -0.97 -12.88
N ALA A 41 0.68 -0.87 -14.10
CA ALA A 41 2.12 -0.85 -14.35
C ALA A 41 2.78 0.40 -13.76
N GLY A 42 2.13 1.57 -13.86
CA GLY A 42 2.62 2.81 -13.26
C GLY A 42 2.72 2.74 -11.74
N SER A 43 1.74 2.13 -11.06
CA SER A 43 1.80 1.93 -9.61
C SER A 43 2.88 0.93 -9.20
N ALA A 44 3.09 -0.13 -9.97
CA ALA A 44 4.14 -1.11 -9.71
C ALA A 44 5.55 -0.53 -9.99
N LEU A 45 5.69 0.28 -11.04
CA LEU A 45 6.96 0.93 -11.39
C LEU A 45 7.33 2.04 -10.40
N SER A 46 6.38 2.83 -9.93
CA SER A 46 6.65 3.85 -8.91
C SER A 46 7.10 3.23 -7.59
N PHE A 47 6.51 2.09 -7.21
CA PHE A 47 6.95 1.33 -6.05
C PHE A 47 8.37 0.74 -6.24
N SER A 48 8.66 0.21 -7.41
CA SER A 48 10.01 -0.32 -7.72
C SER A 48 11.06 0.79 -7.83
N ALA A 49 10.69 1.95 -8.38
CA ALA A 49 11.56 3.11 -8.48
C ALA A 49 11.90 3.71 -7.11
N SER A 50 10.94 3.77 -6.17
CA SER A 50 11.22 4.19 -4.80
C SER A 50 12.25 3.27 -4.12
N ARG A 51 12.16 1.97 -4.36
CA ARG A 51 13.14 1.01 -3.83
C ARG A 51 14.54 1.20 -4.39
N VAL A 52 14.65 1.56 -5.67
CA VAL A 52 15.94 1.68 -6.37
C VAL A 52 16.57 3.05 -6.18
N THR A 53 15.75 4.12 -6.16
CA THR A 53 16.25 5.51 -6.07
C THR A 53 16.65 5.91 -4.67
N GLU A 54 16.05 5.33 -3.64
CA GLU A 54 16.31 5.73 -2.26
C GLU A 54 17.46 4.97 -1.59
N GLY A 55 18.18 4.09 -2.32
CA GLY A 55 19.48 3.55 -1.90
C GLY A 55 19.56 3.00 -0.46
N GLY A 56 18.46 2.47 0.07
CA GLY A 56 18.33 2.04 1.46
C GLY A 56 17.71 3.09 2.38
N ASN A 57 17.16 4.17 1.83
CA ASN A 57 16.40 5.15 2.61
C ASN A 57 15.08 4.57 3.10
N ALA A 58 14.66 5.03 4.27
CA ALA A 58 13.40 4.65 4.89
C ALA A 58 12.21 5.11 4.05
N SER A 59 11.44 4.16 3.52
CA SER A 59 10.25 4.43 2.69
C SER A 59 8.97 3.83 3.27
N TYR A 60 9.10 3.04 4.33
CA TYR A 60 7.99 2.42 5.03
C TYR A 60 7.70 3.11 6.35
N ARG A 61 6.47 3.56 6.52
CA ARG A 61 6.03 4.34 7.67
C ARG A 61 5.27 3.45 8.65
N VAL A 62 5.79 3.29 9.85
CA VAL A 62 5.12 2.62 10.97
C VAL A 62 4.71 3.67 11.99
N PHE A 63 3.46 3.71 12.35
CA PHE A 63 2.96 4.68 13.31
C PHE A 63 1.95 4.03 14.26
N GLY A 64 1.74 4.63 15.41
CA GLY A 64 0.80 4.10 16.38
C GLY A 64 0.81 4.79 17.72
N VAL A 65 0.21 4.11 18.69
CA VAL A 65 0.13 4.59 20.08
C VAL A 65 0.59 3.49 21.02
N ILE A 66 1.41 3.89 21.98
CA ILE A 66 1.94 3.02 23.04
C ILE A 66 1.20 3.34 24.35
N THR A 67 0.64 2.29 24.95
CA THR A 67 -0.09 2.38 26.21
C THR A 67 0.44 1.36 27.22
N ASP A 68 0.27 1.63 28.49
CA ASP A 68 0.51 0.67 29.57
C ASP A 68 -0.62 -0.39 29.59
N SER A 69 -0.26 -1.66 29.75
CA SER A 69 -1.23 -2.78 29.70
C SER A 69 -2.20 -2.82 30.88
N ARG A 70 -1.83 -2.23 32.02
CA ARG A 70 -2.65 -2.24 33.24
C ARG A 70 -3.55 -1.02 33.36
N SER A 71 -2.97 0.16 33.10
CA SER A 71 -3.65 1.45 33.30
C SER A 71 -4.29 2.00 32.04
N ALA A 72 -3.95 1.46 30.83
CA ALA A 72 -4.26 2.00 29.53
C ALA A 72 -3.77 3.46 29.33
N ALA A 73 -2.94 3.98 30.22
CA ALA A 73 -2.35 5.28 30.10
C ALA A 73 -1.29 5.33 28.98
N PRO A 74 -1.13 6.46 28.28
CA PRO A 74 -0.08 6.59 27.28
C PRO A 74 1.30 6.47 27.94
N VAL A 75 2.24 5.81 27.25
CA VAL A 75 3.63 5.66 27.68
C VAL A 75 4.48 6.64 26.88
N PRO A 76 4.83 7.80 27.48
CA PRO A 76 5.62 8.81 26.80
C PRO A 76 7.09 8.37 26.69
N TRP A 77 7.79 8.93 25.72
CA TRP A 77 9.23 8.80 25.55
C TRP A 77 9.73 7.36 25.37
N ALA A 78 8.82 6.43 25.05
CA ALA A 78 9.22 5.09 24.67
C ALA A 78 10.14 5.16 23.44
N LYS A 79 11.23 4.43 23.48
CA LYS A 79 12.16 4.30 22.35
C LYS A 79 11.68 3.20 21.41
N ILE A 80 11.59 3.51 20.13
CA ILE A 80 11.22 2.59 19.05
C ILE A 80 12.42 2.46 18.13
N GLN A 81 12.84 1.24 17.86
CA GLN A 81 14.03 0.95 17.08
C GLN A 81 13.76 -0.23 16.14
N ASP A 82 14.23 -0.17 14.91
CA ASP A 82 14.19 -1.34 14.03
C ASP A 82 15.16 -2.41 14.53
N ASP A 83 14.75 -3.68 14.41
CA ASP A 83 15.56 -4.86 14.82
C ASP A 83 15.59 -5.87 13.69
N PRO A 84 16.35 -5.59 12.61
CA PRO A 84 16.50 -6.50 11.48
C PRO A 84 17.42 -7.67 11.83
N GLU A 85 17.08 -8.87 11.34
CA GLU A 85 17.86 -10.08 11.66
C GLU A 85 19.29 -10.09 11.12
N LYS A 86 19.55 -9.32 10.04
CA LYS A 86 20.82 -9.45 9.27
C LYS A 86 21.68 -8.19 9.28
N ARG A 87 21.27 -7.14 9.94
CA ARG A 87 22.00 -5.88 10.01
C ARG A 87 21.77 -5.18 11.35
N PRO A 88 22.65 -4.28 11.80
CA PRO A 88 22.38 -3.48 12.98
C PRO A 88 21.17 -2.54 12.75
N PRO A 89 20.51 -2.10 13.83
CA PRO A 89 19.45 -1.10 13.76
C PRO A 89 19.93 0.18 13.09
N LEU A 90 19.17 0.68 12.13
CA LEU A 90 19.49 1.90 11.39
C LEU A 90 18.51 3.04 11.68
N PHE A 91 17.27 2.70 12.06
CA PHE A 91 16.20 3.67 12.23
C PHE A 91 15.67 3.61 13.65
N GLU A 92 15.53 4.77 14.27
CA GLU A 92 14.97 4.90 15.60
C GLU A 92 14.11 6.16 15.71
N THR A 93 13.16 6.13 16.61
CA THR A 93 12.32 7.27 17.00
C THR A 93 11.91 7.15 18.46
N SER A 94 11.26 8.17 18.98
CA SER A 94 10.70 8.17 20.34
C SER A 94 9.22 8.57 20.28
N ALA A 95 8.42 7.99 21.17
CA ALA A 95 7.06 8.40 21.35
C ALA A 95 6.96 9.81 21.94
N ASP A 96 5.90 10.53 21.61
CA ASP A 96 5.58 11.82 22.18
C ASP A 96 4.95 11.69 23.59
N PHE A 97 4.53 12.82 24.15
CA PHE A 97 3.88 12.87 25.46
C PHE A 97 2.57 12.05 25.52
N TYR A 98 1.89 11.87 24.38
CA TYR A 98 0.66 11.08 24.28
C TYR A 98 0.90 9.62 23.90
N GLY A 99 2.14 9.15 23.92
CA GLY A 99 2.53 7.81 23.51
C GLY A 99 2.44 7.57 21.99
N LYS A 100 2.22 8.61 21.19
CA LYS A 100 2.19 8.49 19.73
C LYS A 100 3.59 8.46 19.18
N PHE A 101 3.81 7.61 18.16
CA PHE A 101 5.10 7.53 17.50
C PHE A 101 4.94 7.38 16.00
N GLU A 102 5.99 7.69 15.28
CA GLU A 102 6.15 7.49 13.87
C GLU A 102 7.59 7.08 13.58
N LEU A 103 7.77 5.91 12.99
CA LEU A 103 9.06 5.37 12.56
C LEU A 103 9.07 5.22 11.04
N MET A 104 10.07 5.81 10.41
CA MET A 104 10.37 5.56 8.99
C MET A 104 11.43 4.47 8.92
N THR A 105 11.16 3.38 8.20
CA THR A 105 12.05 2.23 8.10
C THR A 105 12.00 1.61 6.70
N LEU A 106 12.67 0.49 6.49
CA LEU A 106 12.67 -0.23 5.22
C LEU A 106 11.36 -1.03 5.04
N PRO A 107 10.90 -1.20 3.79
CA PRO A 107 9.65 -1.91 3.50
C PRO A 107 9.76 -3.44 3.63
N GLU A 108 10.96 -3.98 3.86
CA GLU A 108 11.15 -5.41 4.05
C GLU A 108 10.58 -5.91 5.37
N PRO A 109 10.07 -7.16 5.44
CA PRO A 109 9.62 -7.75 6.69
C PRO A 109 10.76 -7.82 7.71
N HIS A 110 10.58 -7.19 8.86
CA HIS A 110 11.52 -7.26 9.99
C HIS A 110 10.82 -6.97 11.30
N ASN A 111 11.56 -7.00 12.40
CA ASN A 111 11.02 -6.67 13.70
C ASN A 111 11.36 -5.22 14.08
N ILE A 112 10.53 -4.63 14.90
CA ILE A 112 10.84 -3.42 15.67
C ILE A 112 10.82 -3.77 17.16
N VAL A 113 11.65 -3.10 17.94
CA VAL A 113 11.69 -3.20 19.39
C VAL A 113 11.20 -1.89 19.98
N ILE A 114 10.29 -1.99 20.93
CA ILE A 114 9.76 -0.86 21.69
C ILE A 114 10.14 -1.05 23.15
N ALA A 115 10.85 -0.09 23.69
CA ALA A 115 11.34 -0.09 25.06
C ALA A 115 10.99 1.22 25.77
N ALA A 116 10.52 1.13 27.00
CA ALA A 116 10.24 2.29 27.84
C ALA A 116 10.69 2.01 29.28
N TYR A 117 11.04 3.08 30.00
CA TYR A 117 11.44 2.96 31.41
C TYR A 117 10.31 2.35 32.23
N GLY A 118 10.63 1.37 33.08
CA GLY A 118 9.66 0.66 33.93
C GLY A 118 8.74 -0.31 33.18
N HIS A 119 9.05 -0.63 31.91
CA HIS A 119 8.28 -1.56 31.10
C HIS A 119 9.18 -2.58 30.42
N LYS A 120 8.66 -3.78 30.24
CA LYS A 120 9.36 -4.83 29.50
C LYS A 120 9.43 -4.49 28.01
N PRO A 121 10.59 -4.60 27.38
CA PRO A 121 10.72 -4.36 25.96
C PRO A 121 9.90 -5.37 25.15
N LYS A 122 9.25 -4.91 24.11
CA LYS A 122 8.37 -5.72 23.27
C LYS A 122 8.77 -5.65 21.81
N ARG A 123 8.74 -6.80 21.14
CA ARG A 123 9.06 -6.93 19.72
C ARG A 123 7.79 -7.08 18.89
N PHE A 124 7.74 -6.39 17.75
CA PHE A 124 6.66 -6.46 16.79
C PHE A 124 7.21 -6.71 15.40
N ALA A 125 6.61 -7.66 14.69
CA ALA A 125 6.93 -7.91 13.30
C ALA A 125 6.14 -6.96 12.41
N ILE A 126 6.83 -6.21 11.57
CA ILE A 126 6.29 -5.25 10.61
C ILE A 126 6.57 -5.68 9.17
N GLY A 127 5.93 -5.01 8.20
CA GLY A 127 6.13 -5.29 6.79
C GLY A 127 5.45 -6.57 6.28
N LYS A 128 4.59 -7.22 7.09
CA LYS A 128 3.88 -8.44 6.71
C LYS A 128 2.59 -8.23 5.94
N THR A 129 2.13 -7.01 5.81
CA THR A 129 0.84 -6.69 5.19
C THR A 129 0.92 -6.75 3.68
N TRP A 130 0.86 -7.98 3.16
CA TRP A 130 0.54 -8.26 1.77
C TRP A 130 -0.98 -8.31 1.64
N TYR A 131 -1.62 -7.18 1.54
CA TYR A 131 -2.99 -7.15 1.05
C TYR A 131 -2.96 -6.94 -0.45
N LEU A 132 -3.37 -7.98 -1.20
CA LEU A 132 -3.71 -7.91 -2.61
C LEU A 132 -2.69 -7.16 -3.49
N TRP A 133 -1.45 -7.65 -3.57
CA TRP A 133 -0.44 -7.23 -4.56
C TRP A 133 0.13 -5.80 -4.41
N LEU A 134 -0.34 -5.01 -3.46
CA LEU A 134 0.16 -3.66 -3.20
C LEU A 134 0.69 -3.61 -1.76
N PRO A 135 2.02 -3.51 -1.56
CA PRO A 135 2.55 -3.22 -0.24
C PRO A 135 2.04 -1.83 0.17
N SER A 136 1.31 -1.78 1.26
CA SER A 136 0.98 -0.51 1.89
C SER A 136 2.30 0.12 2.35
N GLY A 137 2.61 1.34 1.90
CA GLY A 137 3.78 2.08 2.37
C GLY A 137 3.67 2.56 3.82
N LYS A 138 2.62 2.13 4.54
CA LYS A 138 2.34 2.53 5.93
C LYS A 138 1.64 1.41 6.69
N GLU A 139 1.94 1.30 7.98
CA GLU A 139 1.31 0.35 8.91
C GLU A 139 0.99 1.05 10.23
N GLU A 140 -0.22 0.84 10.73
CA GLU A 140 -0.63 1.33 12.05
C GLU A 140 -0.60 0.18 13.05
N ILE A 141 0.09 0.39 14.17
CA ILE A 141 0.17 -0.58 15.25
C ILE A 141 -0.30 0.02 16.58
N LYS A 142 -1.03 -0.79 17.35
CA LYS A 142 -1.38 -0.45 18.73
C LYS A 142 -0.53 -1.32 19.66
N VAL A 143 0.21 -0.68 20.51
CA VAL A 143 1.18 -1.33 21.39
C VAL A 143 0.77 -1.17 22.83
N SER A 144 0.70 -2.28 23.52
CA SER A 144 0.51 -2.32 24.97
C SER A 144 1.76 -2.92 25.60
N LEU A 145 2.43 -2.15 26.47
CA LEU A 145 3.63 -2.56 27.19
C LEU A 145 3.26 -3.03 28.59
N ASP A 146 3.89 -4.13 29.01
CA ASP A 146 3.72 -4.67 30.35
C ASP A 146 4.73 -4.01 31.29
N PRO A 147 4.29 -3.50 32.46
CA PRO A 147 5.22 -2.98 33.46
C PRO A 147 6.12 -4.10 34.00
N GLU A 148 7.30 -3.71 34.43
CA GLU A 148 8.28 -4.60 35.08
C GLU A 148 7.80 -5.16 36.42
#